data_0d38d7af78e9814e9c35fe7c01fa48ca
#
_entry.id   0d38d7af78e9814e9c35fe7c01fa48ca
#
_cell.length_a   1.000
_cell.length_b   1.000
_cell.length_c   1.000
_cell.angle_alpha   90.00
_cell.angle_beta   90.00
_cell.angle_gamma   90.00
#
_symmetry.space_group_name_H-M   'P 1'
#
loop_
_entity.id
_entity.type
_entity.pdbx_description
1 polymer ?
#
loop_
_entity_poly.entity_id
_entity_poly.type
_entity_poly.pdbx_seq_one_letter_code
_entity_poly.pdbx_strand_id
1 'polypeptide(L)'
;MNGKVIPISFLNYTGNSDVYLMYYTWLEKPENFYDDENHSEIAYGTIDIFSKNNFKDILELVKIKLKENGFTWTDNGPETYEQDTGYYHVPVNFCAEFTLTSRE
;
A
#
# COMPACT_ATOMS: atom_id res chain seq x y z
N MET A 1 17.10 -3.50 6.01
CA MET A 1 17.08 -2.14 5.92
C MET A 1 17.73 -1.45 7.06
N ASN A 2 18.47 -2.00 7.73
CA ASN A 2 19.27 -1.61 8.85
C ASN A 2 19.52 -0.13 8.95
N GLY A 3 18.59 0.58 9.49
CA GLY A 3 18.75 2.00 9.70
C GLY A 3 18.59 2.87 8.49
N LYS A 4 18.35 2.30 7.33
CA LYS A 4 18.13 3.11 6.18
C LYS A 4 16.72 3.63 6.14
N VAL A 5 16.57 4.86 5.71
CA VAL A 5 15.26 5.45 5.51
C VAL A 5 14.89 5.26 4.07
N ILE A 6 13.75 4.64 3.82
CA ILE A 6 13.26 4.45 2.48
C ILE A 6 12.22 5.51 2.21
N PRO A 7 12.39 6.33 1.20
CA PRO A 7 11.40 7.37 0.91
C PRO A 7 10.06 6.77 0.55
N ILE A 8 9.00 7.39 1.04
CA ILE A 8 7.65 6.99 0.67
C ILE A 8 6.88 8.26 0.34
N SER A 9 6.20 8.26 -0.78
CA SER A 9 5.50 9.43 -1.26
C SER A 9 4.10 9.07 -1.68
N PHE A 10 3.19 10.02 -1.54
CA PHE A 10 1.84 9.81 -2.01
C PHE A 10 1.79 10.19 -3.48
N LEU A 11 1.40 9.25 -4.31
CA LEU A 11 1.20 9.39 -5.74
C LEU A 11 2.44 9.62 -6.59
N ASN A 12 3.43 10.28 -6.09
CA ASN A 12 4.52 10.70 -6.93
C ASN A 12 5.82 10.83 -6.17
N TYR A 13 6.92 10.39 -6.75
CA TYR A 13 8.23 10.50 -6.15
C TYR A 13 9.18 11.12 -7.16
N THR A 14 9.86 12.16 -6.75
CA THR A 14 10.74 12.87 -7.66
C THR A 14 12.21 12.74 -7.31
N GLY A 15 12.56 11.96 -6.31
CA GLY A 15 13.96 11.79 -5.94
C GLY A 15 14.67 10.75 -6.78
N ASN A 16 15.84 10.33 -6.31
CA ASN A 16 16.64 9.36 -7.05
C ASN A 16 17.18 8.25 -6.16
N SER A 17 16.47 7.90 -5.12
CA SER A 17 16.88 6.81 -4.25
C SER A 17 16.83 5.49 -5.01
N ASP A 18 17.71 4.55 -4.65
CA ASP A 18 17.69 3.23 -5.26
C ASP A 18 16.47 2.42 -4.85
N VAL A 19 15.81 2.80 -3.79
CA VAL A 19 14.60 2.16 -3.31
C VAL A 19 13.64 3.25 -2.90
N TYR A 20 12.42 3.18 -3.35
CA TYR A 20 11.41 4.11 -2.86
C TYR A 20 10.04 3.47 -2.99
N LEU A 21 9.09 4.04 -2.27
CA LEU A 21 7.73 3.58 -2.27
C LEU A 21 6.82 4.72 -2.65
N MET A 22 5.77 4.40 -3.39
CA MET A 22 4.70 5.36 -3.62
C MET A 22 3.42 4.69 -3.20
N TYR A 23 2.47 5.45 -2.68
CA TYR A 23 1.22 4.85 -2.27
C TYR A 23 0.06 5.70 -2.76
N TYR A 24 -1.08 5.05 -2.92
CA TYR A 24 -2.29 5.76 -3.28
C TYR A 24 -3.48 4.91 -2.89
N THR A 25 -4.60 5.58 -2.68
CA THR A 25 -5.85 4.90 -2.44
C THR A 25 -6.68 5.05 -3.69
N TRP A 26 -7.42 4.01 -4.04
CA TRP A 26 -8.07 4.05 -5.31
C TRP A 26 -9.53 3.66 -5.30
N LEU A 27 -10.05 3.10 -4.34
CA LEU A 27 -11.45 2.77 -4.38
C LEU A 27 -12.03 2.71 -3.01
N GLU A 28 -13.07 3.45 -2.80
CA GLU A 28 -13.81 3.28 -1.62
C GLU A 28 -15.14 2.74 -1.98
N LYS A 29 -15.48 1.62 -1.41
CA LYS A 29 -16.68 0.98 -1.76
C LYS A 29 -17.47 0.79 -0.52
N PRO A 30 -18.49 1.57 -0.30
CA PRO A 30 -19.29 1.40 0.90
C PRO A 30 -19.93 0.04 0.88
N GLU A 31 -19.80 -0.64 1.98
CA GLU A 31 -20.50 -1.88 2.15
C GLU A 31 -21.71 -1.54 2.96
N ASN A 32 -22.83 -1.58 2.35
CA ASN A 32 -23.98 -1.10 2.99
C ASN A 32 -24.60 -2.11 3.86
N PHE A 33 -24.27 -2.07 5.08
CA PHE A 33 -24.93 -2.88 6.00
C PHE A 33 -25.83 -1.97 6.75
N TYR A 34 -27.08 -2.11 6.54
CA TYR A 34 -27.93 -1.21 7.06
C TYR A 34 -28.46 -1.58 8.29
N ASP A 35 -27.79 -1.48 9.33
CA ASP A 35 -28.47 -1.51 10.48
C ASP A 35 -28.42 -0.18 10.92
N ASP A 36 -29.13 0.51 10.97
CA ASP A 36 -29.44 1.79 11.44
C ASP A 36 -28.36 2.57 12.03
N GLU A 37 -27.48 1.97 12.74
CA GLU A 37 -26.52 2.69 13.49
C GLU A 37 -25.14 2.55 13.00
N ASN A 38 -24.88 1.53 12.26
CA ASN A 38 -23.53 1.23 11.84
C ASN A 38 -23.48 0.96 10.38
N HIS A 39 -22.40 1.33 9.77
CA HIS A 39 -22.12 0.82 8.43
C HIS A 39 -20.63 0.68 8.29
N SER A 40 -20.23 -0.18 7.44
CA SER A 40 -18.82 -0.45 7.19
C SER A 40 -18.43 0.06 5.83
N GLU A 41 -17.21 0.52 5.75
CA GLU A 41 -16.63 0.93 4.48
C GLU A 41 -15.31 0.25 4.31
N ILE A 42 -14.97 -0.03 3.08
CA ILE A 42 -13.69 -0.61 2.76
C ILE A 42 -12.96 0.33 1.84
N ALA A 43 -11.78 0.70 2.26
CA ALA A 43 -10.90 1.53 1.44
C ALA A 43 -9.80 0.67 0.91
N TYR A 44 -9.51 0.84 -0.36
CA TYR A 44 -8.47 0.08 -1.04
C TYR A 44 -7.33 0.99 -1.40
N GLY A 45 -6.16 0.43 -1.40
CA GLY A 45 -4.99 1.18 -1.78
C GLY A 45 -3.90 0.30 -2.32
N THR A 46 -2.86 0.92 -2.82
CA THR A 46 -1.70 0.23 -3.37
C THR A 46 -0.45 0.95 -2.91
N ILE A 47 0.54 0.17 -2.53
CA ILE A 47 1.89 0.67 -2.31
C ILE A 47 2.73 0.10 -3.44
N ASP A 48 3.29 0.97 -4.26
CA ASP A 48 4.20 0.54 -5.31
C ASP A 48 5.60 0.55 -4.76
N ILE A 49 6.28 -0.58 -4.85
CA ILE A 49 7.66 -0.70 -4.42
C ILE A 49 8.54 -0.60 -5.65
N PHE A 50 9.50 0.32 -5.61
CA PHE A 50 10.48 0.45 -6.66
C PHE A 50 11.85 0.22 -6.08
N SER A 51 12.61 -0.69 -6.66
CA SER A 51 13.95 -1.00 -6.15
C SER A 51 14.87 -1.36 -7.29
N LYS A 52 16.09 -0.86 -7.25
CA LYS A 52 17.09 -1.23 -8.24
C LYS A 52 17.76 -2.55 -7.89
N ASN A 53 17.44 -3.07 -6.72
CA ASN A 53 18.01 -4.33 -6.26
C ASN A 53 16.91 -5.31 -5.91
N ASN A 54 17.25 -6.31 -5.15
CA ASN A 54 16.29 -7.30 -4.71
C ASN A 54 15.24 -6.64 -3.82
N PHE A 55 13.97 -6.82 -4.15
CA PHE A 55 12.90 -6.18 -3.40
C PHE A 55 12.21 -7.11 -2.39
N LYS A 56 12.66 -8.35 -2.28
CA LYS A 56 11.93 -9.31 -1.45
C LYS A 56 11.88 -8.92 0.01
N ASP A 57 12.97 -8.41 0.54
CA ASP A 57 13.00 -7.99 1.93
C ASP A 57 12.09 -6.80 2.16
N ILE A 58 12.06 -5.89 1.20
CA ILE A 58 11.20 -4.72 1.29
C ILE A 58 9.74 -5.14 1.24
N LEU A 59 9.43 -6.07 0.35
CA LEU A 59 8.09 -6.57 0.21
C LEU A 59 7.58 -7.16 1.52
N GLU A 60 8.41 -7.98 2.16
CA GLU A 60 8.02 -8.57 3.43
C GLU A 60 7.83 -7.51 4.51
N LEU A 61 8.70 -6.53 4.53
CA LEU A 61 8.59 -5.47 5.51
C LEU A 61 7.31 -4.67 5.30
N VAL A 62 6.96 -4.39 4.06
CA VAL A 62 5.74 -3.66 3.76
C VAL A 62 4.53 -4.45 4.24
N LYS A 63 4.51 -5.75 4.00
CA LYS A 63 3.40 -6.58 4.45
C LYS A 63 3.27 -6.56 5.96
N ILE A 64 4.40 -6.65 6.66
CA ILE A 64 4.39 -6.63 8.11
C ILE A 64 3.87 -5.30 8.63
N LYS A 65 4.33 -4.21 8.02
CA LYS A 65 3.92 -2.89 8.48
C LYS A 65 2.44 -2.63 8.21
N LEU A 66 1.93 -3.12 7.10
CA LEU A 66 0.51 -3.00 6.83
C LEU A 66 -0.29 -3.70 7.92
N LYS A 67 0.11 -4.92 8.24
CA LYS A 67 -0.62 -5.69 9.25
C LYS A 67 -0.54 -5.00 10.61
N GLU A 68 0.62 -4.50 10.98
CA GLU A 68 0.79 -3.84 12.27
C GLU A 68 -0.08 -2.60 12.40
N ASN A 69 -0.42 -1.99 11.30
CA ASN A 69 -1.20 -0.77 11.31
C ASN A 69 -2.67 -0.98 10.95
N GLY A 70 -3.13 -2.21 10.97
CA GLY A 70 -4.54 -2.49 10.80
C GLY A 70 -5.02 -2.64 9.37
N PHE A 71 -4.10 -2.72 8.44
CA PHE A 71 -4.46 -2.93 7.04
C PHE A 71 -4.34 -4.41 6.70
N THR A 72 -5.07 -4.81 5.68
CA THR A 72 -5.03 -6.17 5.22
C THR A 72 -4.39 -6.21 3.84
N TRP A 73 -3.32 -6.96 3.72
CA TRP A 73 -2.72 -7.21 2.42
C TRP A 73 -3.66 -8.10 1.63
N THR A 74 -3.95 -7.72 0.40
CA THR A 74 -4.86 -8.52 -0.42
C THR A 74 -4.10 -9.34 -1.45
N ASP A 75 -3.23 -8.72 -2.20
CA ASP A 75 -2.43 -9.43 -3.18
C ASP A 75 -1.34 -8.51 -3.69
N ASN A 76 -0.48 -9.05 -4.52
CA ASN A 76 0.49 -8.25 -5.24
C ASN A 76 0.09 -8.23 -6.70
N GLY A 77 0.33 -7.11 -7.34
CA GLY A 77 0.23 -7.08 -8.79
C GLY A 77 1.50 -7.66 -9.40
N PRO A 78 1.61 -7.60 -10.70
CA PRO A 78 2.75 -8.22 -11.38
C PRO A 78 4.04 -7.47 -11.13
N GLU A 79 5.11 -8.23 -11.00
CA GLU A 79 6.44 -7.66 -10.91
C GLU A 79 6.86 -7.27 -12.30
N THR A 80 7.41 -6.10 -12.44
CA THR A 80 7.91 -5.65 -13.72
C THR A 80 9.29 -5.04 -13.54
N TYR A 81 10.01 -4.93 -14.62
CA TYR A 81 11.33 -4.31 -14.60
C TYR A 81 11.33 -3.20 -15.65
N GLU A 82 11.70 -2.02 -15.21
CA GLU A 82 11.72 -0.87 -16.10
C GLU A 82 13.12 -0.70 -16.65
N GLN A 83 13.28 -0.95 -17.92
CA GLN A 83 14.61 -0.90 -18.51
C GLN A 83 15.19 0.50 -18.52
N ASP A 84 14.37 1.50 -18.67
CA ASP A 84 14.86 2.87 -18.73
C ASP A 84 15.48 3.33 -17.44
N THR A 85 14.94 2.90 -16.33
CA THR A 85 15.35 3.41 -15.03
C THR A 85 16.12 2.38 -14.21
N GLY A 86 15.99 1.11 -14.57
CA GLY A 86 16.63 0.04 -13.81
C GLY A 86 15.90 -0.36 -12.56
N TYR A 87 14.68 0.08 -12.38
CA TYR A 87 13.91 -0.29 -11.21
C TYR A 87 13.08 -1.53 -11.45
N TYR A 88 13.04 -2.39 -10.46
CA TYR A 88 12.01 -3.42 -10.35
C TYR A 88 10.83 -2.77 -9.65
N HIS A 89 9.65 -3.11 -10.10
CA HIS A 89 8.44 -2.52 -9.58
C HIS A 89 7.46 -3.63 -9.20
N VAL A 90 6.95 -3.57 -7.99
CA VAL A 90 5.91 -4.51 -7.59
C VAL A 90 4.83 -3.75 -6.82
N PRO A 91 3.59 -3.82 -7.25
CA PRO A 91 2.50 -3.19 -6.52
C PRO A 91 2.00 -4.12 -5.43
N VAL A 92 1.77 -3.58 -4.26
CA VAL A 92 1.24 -4.33 -3.12
C VAL A 92 -0.12 -3.74 -2.81
N ASN A 93 -1.14 -4.54 -2.96
CA ASN A 93 -2.51 -4.07 -2.76
C ASN A 93 -2.97 -4.38 -1.35
N PHE A 94 -3.72 -3.48 -0.79
CA PHE A 94 -4.21 -3.64 0.57
C PHE A 94 -5.58 -3.03 0.71
N CYS A 95 -6.24 -3.36 1.80
CA CYS A 95 -7.50 -2.71 2.11
C CYS A 95 -7.59 -2.48 3.61
N ALA A 96 -8.48 -1.62 3.98
CA ALA A 96 -8.79 -1.39 5.38
C ALA A 96 -10.30 -1.30 5.51
N GLU A 97 -10.81 -1.98 6.49
CA GLU A 97 -12.23 -1.93 6.76
C GLU A 97 -12.46 -1.14 8.03
N PHE A 98 -13.40 -0.25 8.02
CA PHE A 98 -13.73 0.46 9.23
C PHE A 98 -15.23 0.65 9.32
N THR A 99 -15.66 0.71 10.53
CA THR A 99 -17.09 0.82 10.83
C THR A 99 -17.36 2.21 11.39
N LEU A 100 -18.31 2.86 10.80
CA LEU A 100 -18.74 4.15 11.28
C LEU A 100 -20.02 3.96 12.06
N THR A 101 -20.04 4.52 13.24
CA THR A 101 -21.20 4.43 14.09
C THR A 101 -21.89 5.77 14.12
N SER A 102 -23.17 5.73 13.78
CA SER A 102 -23.93 6.93 13.78
C SER A 102 -24.45 7.17 15.14
N ARG A 103 -23.96 8.09 15.87
CA ARG A 103 -24.45 8.35 17.15
C ARG A 103 -24.69 9.73 17.25
N GLU A 104 -25.47 10.14 17.56
CA GLU A 104 -25.70 11.42 17.64
C GLU A 104 -25.76 11.90 18.61
#